data_3d707872320c4297d2633908f423396e
#
_entry.id   3d707872320c4297d2633908f423396e
#
_cell.length_a   1.000
_cell.length_b   1.000
_cell.length_c   1.000
_cell.angle_alpha   90.00
_cell.angle_beta   90.00
_cell.angle_gamma   90.00
#
_symmetry.space_group_name_H-M   'P 1'
#
loop_
_entity.id
_entity.type
_entity.pdbx_description
1 polymer ?
#
loop_
_entity_poly.entity_id
_entity_poly.type
_entity_poly.pdbx_seq_one_letter_code
_entity_poly.pdbx_strand_id
1 'polypeptide(L)'
;MESEMFKKGIAKRRKVLGDEYVDKALASADELGADMQKLVTEYAWGEVWNKENLSDRDRSLVNLGMIAALNRSHEFKLHVRGALNNGLT
;
A
#
# COMPACT_ATOMS: atom_id res chain seq x y z
N MET A 1 19.53 1.31 -5.77
CA MET A 1 19.48 -0.15 -5.95
C MET A 1 18.31 -0.72 -5.15
N GLU A 2 17.55 -1.63 -5.77
CA GLU A 2 16.38 -2.19 -5.14
C GLU A 2 16.74 -3.43 -4.30
N SER A 3 16.33 -3.40 -3.03
CA SER A 3 16.50 -4.54 -2.13
C SER A 3 15.45 -5.62 -2.45
N GLU A 4 15.65 -6.83 -1.93
CA GLU A 4 14.64 -7.89 -2.03
C GLU A 4 13.34 -7.46 -1.34
N MET A 5 13.44 -6.77 -0.22
CA MET A 5 12.28 -6.24 0.51
C MET A 5 11.53 -5.22 -0.35
N PHE A 6 12.25 -4.37 -1.09
CA PHE A 6 11.64 -3.42 -2.01
C PHE A 6 10.88 -4.16 -3.12
N LYS A 7 11.48 -5.17 -3.71
CA LYS A 7 10.85 -5.94 -4.78
C LYS A 7 9.56 -6.61 -4.31
N LYS A 8 9.59 -7.23 -3.14
CA LYS A 8 8.40 -7.83 -2.53
C LYS A 8 7.34 -6.78 -2.24
N GLY A 9 7.76 -5.64 -1.73
CA GLY A 9 6.86 -4.54 -1.39
C GLY A 9 6.19 -3.96 -2.62
N ILE A 10 6.94 -3.72 -3.69
CA ILE A 10 6.36 -3.14 -4.90
C ILE A 10 5.35 -4.11 -5.53
N ALA A 11 5.64 -5.41 -5.51
CA ALA A 11 4.70 -6.40 -6.03
C ALA A 11 3.40 -6.41 -5.23
N LYS A 12 3.48 -6.40 -3.90
CA LYS A 12 2.30 -6.37 -3.04
C LYS A 12 1.52 -5.07 -3.21
N ARG A 13 2.21 -3.94 -3.22
CA ARG A 13 1.60 -2.62 -3.39
C ARG A 13 0.81 -2.54 -4.70
N ARG A 14 1.40 -3.04 -5.79
CA ARG A 14 0.74 -3.07 -7.10
C ARG A 14 -0.49 -3.98 -7.09
N LYS A 15 -0.40 -5.11 -6.43
CA LYS A 15 -1.52 -6.04 -6.32
C LYS A 15 -2.71 -5.39 -5.61
N VAL A 16 -2.48 -4.67 -4.53
CA VAL A 16 -3.53 -4.07 -3.72
C VAL A 16 -4.04 -2.77 -4.32
N LEU A 17 -3.15 -1.86 -4.69
CA LEU A 17 -3.51 -0.50 -5.12
C LEU A 17 -3.61 -0.32 -6.62
N GLY A 18 -3.08 -1.25 -7.42
CA GLY A 18 -3.09 -1.17 -8.87
C GLY A 18 -1.83 -0.50 -9.42
N ASP A 19 -1.43 -0.92 -10.62
CA ASP A 19 -0.20 -0.44 -11.26
C ASP A 19 -0.24 1.07 -11.54
N GLU A 20 -1.38 1.56 -12.02
CA GLU A 20 -1.52 2.96 -12.39
C GLU A 20 -1.25 3.89 -11.21
N TYR A 21 -1.85 3.59 -10.06
CA TYR A 21 -1.65 4.41 -8.87
C TYR A 21 -0.19 4.38 -8.41
N VAL A 22 0.40 3.18 -8.37
CA VAL A 22 1.78 3.01 -7.90
C VAL A 22 2.76 3.72 -8.83
N ASP A 23 2.59 3.56 -10.16
CA ASP A 23 3.43 4.24 -11.12
C ASP A 23 3.34 5.76 -10.97
N LYS A 24 2.14 6.28 -10.79
CA LYS A 24 1.93 7.72 -10.61
C LYS A 24 2.58 8.22 -9.32
N ALA A 25 2.43 7.48 -8.23
CA ALA A 25 3.02 7.85 -6.94
C ALA A 25 4.55 7.90 -7.02
N LEU A 26 5.15 6.89 -7.66
CA LEU A 26 6.60 6.84 -7.80
C LEU A 26 7.12 7.93 -8.74
N ALA A 27 6.42 8.18 -9.85
CA ALA A 27 6.84 9.16 -10.84
C ALA A 27 6.73 10.60 -10.35
N SER A 28 5.80 10.88 -9.43
CA SER A 28 5.56 12.24 -8.95
C SER A 28 6.40 12.61 -7.73
N ALA A 29 7.17 11.67 -7.17
CA ALA A 29 7.97 11.92 -5.98
C ALA A 29 9.20 12.74 -6.30
N ASP A 30 9.45 13.80 -5.50
CA ASP A 30 10.71 14.54 -5.55
C ASP A 30 11.81 13.76 -4.81
N GLU A 31 12.98 14.37 -4.62
CA GLU A 31 14.11 13.69 -4.00
C GLU A 31 13.77 13.20 -2.59
N LEU A 32 13.15 14.04 -1.78
CA LEU A 32 12.75 13.66 -0.41
C LEU A 32 11.60 12.65 -0.47
N GLY A 33 10.65 12.88 -1.35
CA GLY A 33 9.52 11.97 -1.54
C GLY A 33 9.95 10.59 -2.01
N ALA A 34 11.00 10.51 -2.83
CA ALA A 34 11.54 9.23 -3.30
C ALA A 34 12.03 8.38 -2.13
N ASP A 35 12.71 9.00 -1.16
CA ASP A 35 13.18 8.28 0.04
C ASP A 35 11.99 7.77 0.86
N MET A 36 10.94 8.56 0.98
CA MET A 36 9.72 8.14 1.68
C MET A 36 9.01 7.01 0.94
N GLN A 37 8.94 7.08 -0.39
CA GLN A 37 8.34 6.02 -1.19
C GLN A 37 9.13 4.71 -1.02
N LYS A 38 10.44 4.79 -0.98
CA LYS A 38 11.28 3.62 -0.74
C LYS A 38 11.00 3.01 0.64
N LEU A 39 10.96 3.83 1.68
CA LEU A 39 10.69 3.37 3.03
C LEU A 39 9.29 2.71 3.13
N VAL A 40 8.27 3.37 2.59
CA VAL A 40 6.91 2.86 2.60
C VAL A 40 6.83 1.53 1.84
N THR A 41 7.47 1.45 0.67
CA THR A 41 7.45 0.24 -0.13
C THR A 41 8.16 -0.91 0.58
N GLU A 42 9.32 -0.66 1.16
CA GLU A 42 10.09 -1.70 1.84
C GLU A 42 9.45 -2.14 3.15
N TYR A 43 9.04 -1.20 3.98
CA TYR A 43 8.53 -1.53 5.31
C TYR A 43 7.05 -1.88 5.30
N ALA A 44 6.20 -0.96 4.87
CA ALA A 44 4.76 -1.19 4.94
C ALA A 44 4.34 -2.31 3.99
N TRP A 45 4.76 -2.25 2.74
CA TRP A 45 4.33 -3.22 1.74
C TRP A 45 5.22 -4.46 1.69
N GLY A 46 6.53 -4.31 1.92
CA GLY A 46 7.45 -5.43 1.91
C GLY A 46 7.42 -6.26 3.17
N GLU A 47 7.38 -5.60 4.33
CA GLU A 47 7.41 -6.30 5.62
C GLU A 47 6.00 -6.56 6.16
N VAL A 48 5.21 -5.50 6.35
CA VAL A 48 3.94 -5.60 7.06
C VAL A 48 2.87 -6.31 6.23
N TRP A 49 2.67 -5.87 4.98
CA TRP A 49 1.63 -6.43 4.12
C TRP A 49 1.93 -7.85 3.63
N ASN A 50 3.18 -8.28 3.71
CA ASN A 50 3.55 -9.64 3.33
C ASN A 50 3.55 -10.62 4.49
N LYS A 51 3.22 -10.20 5.69
CA LYS A 51 3.06 -11.14 6.80
C LYS A 51 1.82 -12.01 6.58
N GLU A 52 1.96 -13.28 6.89
CA GLU A 52 0.93 -14.27 6.58
C GLU A 52 -0.15 -14.41 7.65
N ASN A 53 -0.03 -13.68 8.74
CA ASN A 53 -0.96 -13.76 9.86
C ASN A 53 -2.34 -13.17 9.57
N LEU A 54 -2.45 -12.33 8.54
CA LEU A 54 -3.72 -11.78 8.07
C LEU A 54 -3.75 -11.81 6.55
N SER A 55 -4.90 -12.09 5.97
CA SER A 55 -5.08 -12.00 4.53
C SER A 55 -5.07 -10.55 4.07
N ASP A 56 -4.84 -10.32 2.78
CA ASP A 56 -4.92 -8.98 2.20
C ASP A 56 -6.32 -8.39 2.39
N ARG A 57 -7.35 -9.22 2.28
CA ARG A 57 -8.73 -8.81 2.51
C ARG A 57 -8.93 -8.30 3.93
N ASP A 58 -8.45 -9.05 4.92
CA ASP A 58 -8.60 -8.67 6.32
C ASP A 58 -7.78 -7.43 6.67
N ARG A 59 -6.58 -7.29 6.09
CA ARG A 59 -5.77 -6.08 6.26
C ARG A 59 -6.49 -4.86 5.71
N SER A 60 -7.13 -4.98 4.56
CA SER A 60 -7.90 -3.89 3.97
C SER A 60 -9.08 -3.50 4.86
N LEU A 61 -9.78 -4.47 5.43
CA LEU A 61 -10.90 -4.21 6.32
C LEU A 61 -10.46 -3.46 7.56
N VAL A 62 -9.39 -3.93 8.23
CA VAL A 62 -8.83 -3.26 9.42
C VAL A 62 -8.37 -1.85 9.06
N ASN A 63 -7.69 -1.70 7.93
CA ASN A 63 -7.18 -0.41 7.47
C ASN A 63 -8.30 0.60 7.24
N LEU A 64 -9.37 0.19 6.59
CA LEU A 64 -10.52 1.07 6.37
C LEU A 64 -11.10 1.56 7.70
N GLY A 65 -11.20 0.69 8.70
CA GLY A 65 -11.68 1.06 10.02
C GLY A 65 -10.78 2.11 10.68
N MET A 66 -9.47 1.90 10.65
CA MET A 66 -8.51 2.84 11.24
C MET A 66 -8.52 4.19 10.53
N ILE A 67 -8.52 4.19 9.21
CA ILE A 67 -8.46 5.41 8.40
C ILE A 67 -9.75 6.21 8.56
N ALA A 68 -10.89 5.54 8.59
CA ALA A 68 -12.17 6.19 8.82
C ALA A 68 -12.22 6.85 10.20
N ALA A 69 -11.73 6.14 11.24
CA ALA A 69 -11.68 6.66 12.59
C ALA A 69 -10.77 7.88 12.71
N LEU A 70 -9.68 7.92 11.93
CA LEU A 70 -8.73 9.04 11.90
C LEU A 70 -9.15 10.15 10.95
N ASN A 71 -10.24 9.98 10.23
CA ASN A 71 -10.77 10.97 9.28
C ASN A 71 -9.75 11.34 8.19
N ARG A 72 -9.08 10.34 7.60
CA ARG A 72 -8.08 10.53 6.54
C ARG A 72 -8.72 10.23 5.19
N SER A 73 -9.44 11.21 4.64
CA SER A 73 -10.29 10.99 3.46
C SER A 73 -9.55 10.54 2.22
N HIS A 74 -8.32 11.06 1.97
CA HIS A 74 -7.54 10.66 0.81
C HIS A 74 -7.15 9.17 0.90
N GLU A 75 -6.58 8.77 2.02
CA GLU A 75 -6.18 7.39 2.26
C GLU A 75 -7.39 6.47 2.29
N PHE A 76 -8.53 6.96 2.79
CA PHE A 76 -9.76 6.16 2.81
C PHE A 76 -10.20 5.79 1.40
N LYS A 77 -10.23 6.76 0.49
CA LYS A 77 -10.61 6.49 -0.91
C LYS A 77 -9.66 5.49 -1.56
N LEU A 78 -8.37 5.66 -1.33
CA LEU A 78 -7.35 4.77 -1.86
C LEU A 78 -7.53 3.34 -1.36
N HIS A 79 -7.77 3.18 -0.06
CA HIS A 79 -7.89 1.85 0.53
C HIS A 79 -9.25 1.21 0.31
N VAL A 80 -10.29 1.97 -0.01
CA VAL A 80 -11.54 1.40 -0.51
C VAL A 80 -11.28 0.66 -1.83
N ARG A 81 -10.54 1.28 -2.74
CA ARG A 81 -10.16 0.63 -3.98
C ARG A 81 -9.32 -0.63 -3.72
N GLY A 82 -8.35 -0.52 -2.81
CA GLY A 82 -7.53 -1.66 -2.41
C GLY A 82 -8.36 -2.80 -1.82
N ALA A 83 -9.33 -2.45 -0.98
CA ALA A 83 -10.21 -3.44 -0.37
C ALA A 83 -11.03 -4.20 -1.43
N LEU A 84 -11.56 -3.47 -2.41
CA LEU A 84 -12.30 -4.09 -3.51
C LEU A 84 -11.39 -5.01 -4.32
N ASN A 85 -10.15 -4.59 -4.58
CA ASN A 85 -9.15 -5.43 -5.25
C ASN A 85 -8.85 -6.70 -4.46
N ASN A 86 -8.96 -6.66 -3.14
CA ASN A 86 -8.68 -7.78 -2.25
C ASN A 86 -9.93 -8.62 -1.93
N GLY A 87 -11.03 -8.38 -2.61
CA GLY A 87 -12.21 -9.23 -2.55
C GLY A 87 -13.30 -8.80 -1.58
N LEU A 88 -13.20 -7.61 -0.98
CA LEU A 88 -14.29 -7.08 -0.17
C LEU A 88 -15.45 -6.65 -1.07
N THR A 89 -16.65 -6.83 -0.57
CA THR A 89 -17.87 -6.45 -1.29
C THR A 89 -18.54 -5.27 -0.62
#